data_0ea861ddcedae09c5a9e0b685d07e513
#
_entry.id   0ea861ddcedae09c5a9e0b685d07e513
#
_cell.length_a   1.000
_cell.length_b   1.000
_cell.length_c   1.000
_cell.angle_alpha   90.00
_cell.angle_beta   90.00
_cell.angle_gamma   90.00
#
_symmetry.space_group_name_H-M   'P 1'
#
loop_
_entity.id
_entity.type
_entity.pdbx_description
1 polymer ?
#
loop_
_entity_poly.entity_id
_entity_poly.type
_entity_poly.pdbx_seq_one_letter_code
_entity_poly.pdbx_strand_id
1 'polypeptide(L)'
;MNMQKLTILGKKAFLCAVNRGKTSLFASKATMHSETLRGLFEEAKEVREASEDKPSAHIPKFSEAQEELGDVLIVCLTELYRRGTDIDELIYEKMQYNERRPAKLS
;
A
#
# COMPACT_ATOMS: atom_id res chain seq x y z
N MET A 1 1.81 -23.59 -5.82
CA MET A 1 0.94 -22.48 -5.37
C MET A 1 1.32 -21.20 -6.07
N ASN A 2 0.35 -20.48 -6.58
CA ASN A 2 0.62 -19.23 -7.25
C ASN A 2 0.79 -18.09 -6.24
N MET A 3 2.03 -17.65 -6.04
CA MET A 3 2.39 -16.64 -5.05
C MET A 3 2.65 -15.26 -5.70
N GLN A 4 2.04 -15.02 -6.88
CA GLN A 4 2.36 -13.82 -7.66
C GLN A 4 1.31 -12.72 -7.60
N LYS A 5 0.19 -12.97 -6.92
CA LYS A 5 -0.97 -12.06 -7.00
C LYS A 5 -0.67 -10.65 -6.46
N LEU A 6 -0.02 -10.55 -5.31
CA LEU A 6 0.29 -9.25 -4.72
C LEU A 6 1.35 -8.52 -5.55
N THR A 7 2.34 -9.25 -6.05
CA THR A 7 3.38 -8.65 -6.88
C THR A 7 2.80 -8.12 -8.19
N ILE A 8 1.86 -8.86 -8.78
CA ILE A 8 1.16 -8.40 -9.99
C ILE A 8 0.35 -7.13 -9.71
N LEU A 9 -0.37 -7.09 -8.58
CA LEU A 9 -1.11 -5.89 -8.18
C LEU A 9 -0.18 -4.73 -7.95
N GLY A 10 0.98 -4.97 -7.35
CA GLY A 10 1.99 -3.94 -7.14
C GLY A 10 2.50 -3.35 -8.45
N LYS A 11 2.72 -4.21 -9.45
CA LYS A 11 3.12 -3.75 -10.78
C LYS A 11 2.07 -2.85 -11.39
N LYS A 12 0.79 -3.27 -11.33
CA LYS A 12 -0.31 -2.48 -11.88
C LYS A 12 -0.44 -1.14 -11.17
N ALA A 13 -0.33 -1.15 -9.85
CA ALA A 13 -0.40 0.06 -9.04
C ALA A 13 0.73 1.02 -9.37
N PHE A 14 1.95 0.51 -9.48
CA PHE A 14 3.12 1.32 -9.83
C PHE A 14 2.98 1.97 -11.20
N LEU A 15 2.58 1.19 -12.22
CA LEU A 15 2.41 1.74 -13.56
C LEU A 15 1.31 2.80 -13.60
N CYS A 16 0.22 2.58 -12.86
CA CYS A 16 -0.84 3.56 -12.74
C CYS A 16 -0.33 4.86 -12.11
N ALA A 17 0.44 4.75 -11.02
CA ALA A 17 0.98 5.91 -10.32
C ALA A 17 1.95 6.69 -11.20
N VAL A 18 2.79 6.00 -11.98
CA VAL A 18 3.69 6.64 -12.93
C VAL A 18 2.89 7.39 -14.00
N ASN A 19 1.88 6.75 -14.57
CA ASN A 19 1.05 7.36 -15.61
C ASN A 19 0.30 8.59 -15.11
N ARG A 20 -0.04 8.62 -13.82
CA ARG A 20 -0.73 9.78 -13.23
C ARG A 20 0.23 10.84 -12.73
N GLY A 21 1.54 10.66 -12.92
CA GLY A 21 2.54 11.61 -12.49
C GLY A 21 2.76 11.68 -10.98
N LYS A 22 2.29 10.67 -10.25
CA LYS A 22 2.42 10.65 -8.77
C LYS A 22 3.73 10.01 -8.32
N THR A 23 4.35 9.22 -9.17
CA THR A 23 5.54 8.44 -8.82
C THR A 23 6.54 8.53 -9.96
N SER A 24 7.80 8.78 -9.63
CA SER A 24 8.87 8.81 -10.62
C SER A 24 9.20 7.39 -11.08
N LEU A 25 9.40 7.22 -12.39
CA LEU A 25 9.80 5.92 -12.93
C LEU A 25 11.21 5.55 -12.44
N PHE A 26 12.10 6.54 -12.45
CA PHE A 26 13.47 6.39 -11.95
C PHE A 26 13.71 7.44 -10.89
N ALA A 27 14.28 7.04 -9.76
CA ALA A 27 14.56 7.95 -8.67
C ALA A 27 15.73 7.42 -7.84
N SER A 28 16.50 8.35 -7.25
CA SER A 28 17.49 7.96 -6.27
C SER A 28 16.81 7.36 -5.05
N LYS A 29 17.56 6.63 -4.23
CA LYS A 29 17.00 6.06 -3.00
C LYS A 29 16.44 7.13 -2.08
N ALA A 30 17.12 8.28 -1.98
CA ALA A 30 16.67 9.38 -1.14
C ALA A 30 15.34 9.97 -1.64
N THR A 31 15.22 10.19 -2.96
CA THR A 31 13.99 10.70 -3.56
C THR A 31 12.85 9.69 -3.39
N MET A 32 13.14 8.41 -3.62
CA MET A 32 12.16 7.35 -3.45
C MET A 32 11.62 7.32 -2.02
N HIS A 33 12.51 7.40 -1.03
CA HIS A 33 12.13 7.41 0.38
C HIS A 33 11.23 8.61 0.71
N SER A 34 11.59 9.80 0.23
CA SER A 34 10.79 11.01 0.44
C SER A 34 9.42 10.90 -0.19
N GLU A 35 9.34 10.38 -1.41
CA GLU A 35 8.05 10.20 -2.09
C GLU A 35 7.17 9.20 -1.35
N THR A 36 7.76 8.11 -0.85
CA THR A 36 7.04 7.11 -0.07
C THR A 36 6.44 7.73 1.19
N LEU A 37 7.24 8.49 1.94
CA LEU A 37 6.77 9.12 3.17
C LEU A 37 5.64 10.10 2.88
N ARG A 38 5.79 10.92 1.84
CA ARG A 38 4.75 11.88 1.49
C ARG A 38 3.44 11.16 1.14
N GLY A 39 3.50 10.12 0.32
CA GLY A 39 2.32 9.36 -0.06
C GLY A 39 1.64 8.73 1.15
N LEU A 40 2.41 8.13 2.06
CA LEU A 40 1.85 7.50 3.26
C LEU A 40 1.21 8.52 4.19
N PHE A 41 1.84 9.69 4.38
CA PHE A 41 1.26 10.74 5.23
C PHE A 41 -0.04 11.28 4.64
N GLU A 42 -0.09 11.49 3.32
CA GLU A 42 -1.31 11.96 2.65
C GLU A 42 -2.44 10.96 2.82
N GLU A 43 -2.17 9.67 2.61
CA GLU A 43 -3.21 8.65 2.74
C GLU A 43 -3.64 8.46 4.20
N ALA A 44 -2.71 8.53 5.15
CA ALA A 44 -3.05 8.44 6.56
C ALA A 44 -4.00 9.58 6.98
N LYS A 45 -3.76 10.78 6.46
CA LYS A 45 -4.66 11.92 6.70
C LYS A 45 -6.06 11.65 6.15
N GLU A 46 -6.14 11.10 4.95
CA GLU A 46 -7.44 10.80 4.33
C GLU A 46 -8.18 9.71 5.10
N VAL A 47 -7.47 8.70 5.61
CA VAL A 47 -8.08 7.68 6.48
C VAL A 47 -8.67 8.34 7.73
N ARG A 48 -7.93 9.26 8.35
CA ARG A 48 -8.39 9.96 9.55
C ARG A 48 -9.68 10.75 9.30
N GLU A 49 -9.81 11.33 8.12
CA GLU A 49 -10.96 12.18 7.79
C GLU A 49 -12.14 11.40 7.23
N ALA A 50 -11.95 10.10 6.92
CA ALA A 50 -12.98 9.28 6.28
C ALA A 50 -14.02 8.80 7.29
N SER A 51 -15.28 8.71 6.83
CA SER A 51 -16.35 8.16 7.64
C SER A 51 -16.36 6.64 7.59
N GLU A 52 -16.58 6.00 8.74
CA GLU A 52 -16.73 4.53 8.80
C GLU A 52 -18.06 4.07 8.21
N ASP A 53 -19.07 4.93 8.22
CA ASP A 53 -20.43 4.55 7.84
C ASP A 53 -20.89 5.07 6.48
N LYS A 54 -20.37 6.22 6.07
CA LYS A 54 -20.80 6.87 4.84
C LYS A 54 -20.27 6.12 3.62
N PRO A 55 -21.12 5.79 2.64
CA PRO A 55 -20.67 5.15 1.41
C PRO A 55 -19.70 6.04 0.64
N SER A 56 -18.67 5.41 0.06
CA SER A 56 -17.73 6.11 -0.81
C SER A 56 -18.47 6.67 -2.03
N ALA A 57 -18.10 7.89 -2.42
CA ALA A 57 -18.66 8.49 -3.64
C ALA A 57 -18.20 7.77 -4.91
N HIS A 58 -17.02 7.18 -4.90
CA HIS A 58 -16.44 6.52 -6.08
C HIS A 58 -16.84 5.06 -6.20
N ILE A 59 -16.92 4.36 -5.07
CA ILE A 59 -17.21 2.92 -5.02
C ILE A 59 -18.19 2.66 -3.90
N PRO A 60 -19.48 3.03 -4.07
CA PRO A 60 -20.45 3.09 -2.96
C PRO A 60 -20.78 1.75 -2.30
N LYS A 61 -20.28 0.64 -2.84
CA LYS A 61 -20.35 -0.66 -2.20
C LYS A 61 -19.52 -0.70 -0.91
N PHE A 62 -18.56 0.22 -0.77
CA PHE A 62 -17.66 0.28 0.37
C PHE A 62 -17.82 1.63 1.08
N SER A 63 -17.45 1.69 2.37
CA SER A 63 -17.44 2.95 3.10
C SER A 63 -16.26 3.82 2.68
N GLU A 64 -16.32 5.11 3.04
CA GLU A 64 -15.19 6.01 2.81
C GLU A 64 -13.92 5.47 3.48
N ALA A 65 -14.02 4.99 4.72
CA ALA A 65 -12.86 4.46 5.43
C ALA A 65 -12.28 3.23 4.75
N GLN A 66 -13.14 2.33 4.24
CA GLN A 66 -12.65 1.17 3.51
C GLN A 66 -11.91 1.56 2.25
N GLU A 67 -12.43 2.54 1.50
CA GLU A 67 -11.75 3.03 0.30
C GLU A 67 -10.37 3.60 0.64
N GLU A 68 -10.30 4.43 1.68
CA GLU A 68 -9.04 5.08 2.04
C GLU A 68 -8.02 4.09 2.59
N LEU A 69 -8.45 3.05 3.31
CA LEU A 69 -7.55 1.97 3.70
C LEU A 69 -7.04 1.20 2.49
N GLY A 70 -7.90 1.02 1.49
CA GLY A 70 -7.49 0.43 0.22
C GLY A 70 -6.41 1.25 -0.45
N ASP A 71 -6.54 2.58 -0.41
CA ASP A 71 -5.53 3.47 -0.98
C ASP A 71 -4.19 3.37 -0.25
N VAL A 72 -4.19 3.22 1.08
CA VAL A 72 -2.96 2.97 1.84
C VAL A 72 -2.30 1.67 1.35
N LEU A 73 -3.09 0.62 1.19
CA LEU A 73 -2.57 -0.65 0.69
C LEU A 73 -1.98 -0.50 -0.71
N ILE A 74 -2.64 0.24 -1.59
CA ILE A 74 -2.16 0.47 -2.95
C ILE A 74 -0.85 1.24 -2.94
N VAL A 75 -0.70 2.24 -2.08
CA VAL A 75 0.58 2.94 -1.92
C VAL A 75 1.67 1.96 -1.49
N CYS A 76 1.38 1.11 -0.51
CA CYS A 76 2.35 0.12 -0.05
C CYS A 76 2.75 -0.86 -1.16
N LEU A 77 1.78 -1.36 -1.91
CA LEU A 77 2.07 -2.26 -3.04
C LEU A 77 2.94 -1.57 -4.09
N THR A 78 2.63 -0.33 -4.41
CA THR A 78 3.39 0.49 -5.36
C THR A 78 4.83 0.60 -4.92
N GLU A 79 5.04 0.96 -3.65
CA GLU A 79 6.37 1.23 -3.13
C GLU A 79 7.21 -0.03 -2.97
N LEU A 80 6.58 -1.15 -2.65
CA LEU A 80 7.27 -2.44 -2.60
C LEU A 80 7.67 -2.91 -3.99
N TYR A 81 6.76 -2.80 -4.96
CA TYR A 81 7.09 -3.17 -6.35
C TYR A 81 8.22 -2.30 -6.90
N ARG A 82 8.15 -1.01 -6.63
CA ARG A 82 9.15 -0.03 -7.07
C ARG A 82 10.55 -0.41 -6.60
N ARG A 83 10.66 -1.08 -5.45
CA ARG A 83 11.92 -1.53 -4.87
C ARG A 83 12.33 -2.92 -5.34
N GLY A 84 11.60 -3.50 -6.29
CA GLY A 84 11.91 -4.82 -6.84
C GLY A 84 11.57 -5.96 -5.88
N THR A 85 10.60 -5.76 -5.00
CA THR A 85 10.25 -6.74 -3.97
C THR A 85 9.32 -7.82 -4.52
N ASP A 86 9.60 -9.08 -4.18
CA ASP A 86 8.61 -10.14 -4.30
C ASP A 86 7.63 -9.97 -3.14
N ILE A 87 6.50 -9.31 -3.42
CA ILE A 87 5.57 -8.87 -2.37
C ILE A 87 4.90 -10.07 -1.72
N ASP A 88 4.55 -11.09 -2.50
CA ASP A 88 3.91 -12.30 -1.97
C ASP A 88 4.83 -12.99 -0.97
N GLU A 89 6.11 -13.13 -1.30
CA GLU A 89 7.08 -13.75 -0.41
C GLU A 89 7.29 -12.91 0.86
N LEU A 90 7.42 -11.60 0.70
CA LEU A 90 7.59 -10.69 1.84
C LEU A 90 6.45 -10.85 2.85
N ILE A 91 5.22 -10.77 2.36
CA ILE A 91 4.05 -10.83 3.24
C ILE A 91 3.94 -12.19 3.89
N TYR A 92 4.16 -13.27 3.12
CA TYR A 92 4.12 -14.63 3.65
C TYR A 92 5.12 -14.80 4.79
N GLU A 93 6.36 -14.41 4.57
CA GLU A 93 7.42 -14.57 5.58
C GLU A 93 7.18 -13.68 6.80
N LYS A 94 6.71 -12.46 6.56
CA LYS A 94 6.44 -11.54 7.68
C LYS A 94 5.29 -12.03 8.55
N MET A 95 4.25 -12.58 7.92
CA MET A 95 3.13 -13.14 8.67
C MET A 95 3.56 -14.35 9.49
N GLN A 96 4.39 -15.22 8.92
CA GLN A 96 4.93 -16.35 9.68
C GLN A 96 5.78 -15.88 10.87
N TYR A 97 6.60 -14.86 10.65
CA TYR A 97 7.40 -14.30 11.74
C TYR A 97 6.49 -13.75 12.84
N ASN A 98 5.43 -13.03 12.48
CA ASN A 98 4.51 -12.45 13.44
C ASN A 98 3.78 -13.53 14.26
N GLU A 99 3.42 -14.64 13.63
CA GLU A 99 2.76 -15.75 14.31
C GLU A 99 3.63 -16.39 15.38
N ARG A 100 4.96 -16.36 15.21
CA ARG A 100 5.90 -16.96 16.13
C ARG A 100 6.37 -16.02 17.24
N ARG A 101 5.99 -14.75 17.16
CA ARG A 101 6.40 -13.78 18.18
C ARG A 101 5.61 -14.01 19.45
N PRO A 102 6.28 -13.92 20.63
CA PRO A 102 5.55 -14.02 21.88
C PRO A 102 4.61 -12.82 22.07
N ALA A 103 3.51 -13.06 22.80
CA ALA A 103 2.59 -11.98 23.11
C ALA A 103 3.31 -10.89 23.93
N LYS A 104 2.99 -9.64 23.63
CA LYS A 104 3.51 -8.53 24.41
C LYS A 104 2.78 -8.47 25.75
N LEU A 105 3.54 -8.35 26.82
CA LEU A 105 2.99 -8.06 28.14
C LEU A 105 2.82 -6.55 28.24
N SER A 106 1.61 -6.12 28.44
CA SER A 106 1.30 -4.70 28.55
C SER A 106 1.04 -4.31 30.00
#